data_24ff4a51704782750ff1400b2b077e99
#
_entry.id   24ff4a51704782750ff1400b2b077e99
#
_cell.length_a   1.000
_cell.length_b   1.000
_cell.length_c   1.000
_cell.angle_alpha   90.00
_cell.angle_beta   90.00
_cell.angle_gamma   90.00
#
_symmetry.space_group_name_H-M   'P 1'
#
loop_
_entity.id
_entity.type
_entity.pdbx_description
1 polymer ?
#
loop_
_entity_poly.entity_id
_entity_poly.type
_entity_poly.pdbx_seq_one_letter_code
_entity_poly.pdbx_strand_id
1 'polypeptide(L)'
;MGGANGHLVQLFLLTVLLPALLLTLLSFLLYLFLKRPKKAEEGTKFPKLRDASLFLRKHALFLFFLFGLGFFSVTIANAWDSISLGSYLSSQISSSKFIEENYVDPKTVSLHFPEKKRNLIYIYMESTEMTFMDKAHGGAFPENLLPELTQLSEEEGEDFSGPGEKRNGGISMPGATWTMGAMFGQSTGLPLKISIEQNSMDSQEHFFPTVTALGDILAEEGYTQKFLLGSVGYFGGRELFMKDHGNVQVEDYSYWKRKNKFPKNYWVNWGFEDEKLFTYAREELTALAKENKPFNLTLLTVDTHFPDGYVCRLCKNTYPDNQYANVFNCTSRQVSEFVRWIQAQDFYNNTSIVISGDHPTMDHDFCNDVPKSYQRKVYTCYLNAAAKVKEKKERVYTTFDDFPTTLSALGVEIPGERLGLGTNLFSGEETLTEKYGKKEEKKELEKRSDFMIKLGAIDKDSAFKQKEEKEQKKKQEKEQKQKNAEEKKQNQEETKSTKGESGNAKK
;
A
#
# COMPACT_ATOMS: atom_id res chain seq x y z
N MET A 1 -5.74 5.61 -2.43
CA MET A 1 -5.89 7.06 -2.14
C MET A 1 -7.32 7.52 -1.79
N GLY A 2 -8.29 6.66 -1.62
CA GLY A 2 -9.64 7.09 -1.23
C GLY A 2 -9.75 7.80 0.13
N GLY A 3 -9.01 7.40 1.14
CA GLY A 3 -9.06 8.03 2.48
C GLY A 3 -8.18 9.28 2.61
N ALA A 4 -7.01 9.30 2.00
CA ALA A 4 -6.11 10.44 2.02
C ALA A 4 -6.68 11.65 1.24
N ASN A 5 -7.43 11.40 0.17
CA ASN A 5 -8.08 12.47 -0.59
C ASN A 5 -9.17 13.20 0.22
N GLY A 6 -9.93 12.50 1.04
CA GLY A 6 -10.96 13.13 1.89
C GLY A 6 -10.34 14.06 2.93
N HIS A 7 -9.31 13.64 3.62
CA HIS A 7 -8.61 14.46 4.62
C HIS A 7 -7.85 15.63 3.98
N LEU A 8 -7.13 15.39 2.88
CA LEU A 8 -6.45 16.46 2.14
C LEU A 8 -7.43 17.48 1.56
N VAL A 9 -8.56 17.03 1.02
CA VAL A 9 -9.64 17.92 0.55
C VAL A 9 -10.23 18.69 1.74
N GLN A 10 -10.49 18.05 2.86
CA GLN A 10 -10.97 18.71 4.08
C GLN A 10 -9.95 19.73 4.60
N LEU A 11 -8.68 19.36 4.66
CA LEU A 11 -7.59 20.25 5.07
C LEU A 11 -7.51 21.46 4.10
N PHE A 12 -7.53 21.24 2.79
CA PHE A 12 -7.55 22.28 1.78
C PHE A 12 -8.77 23.19 1.92
N LEU A 13 -9.96 22.63 2.12
CA LEU A 13 -11.18 23.38 2.33
C LEU A 13 -11.12 24.26 3.58
N LEU A 14 -10.61 23.73 4.70
CA LEU A 14 -10.56 24.43 5.98
C LEU A 14 -9.40 25.42 6.07
N THR A 15 -8.22 25.08 5.52
CA THR A 15 -6.99 25.89 5.70
C THR A 15 -6.74 26.86 4.56
N VAL A 16 -7.29 26.63 3.37
CA VAL A 16 -7.08 27.47 2.19
C VAL A 16 -8.38 28.10 1.71
N LEU A 17 -9.37 27.29 1.35
CA LEU A 17 -10.58 27.79 0.69
C LEU A 17 -11.47 28.59 1.64
N LEU A 18 -11.74 28.09 2.83
CA LEU A 18 -12.58 28.77 3.81
C LEU A 18 -11.97 30.11 4.28
N PRO A 19 -10.69 30.20 4.67
CA PRO A 19 -10.05 31.48 4.96
C PRO A 19 -10.05 32.43 3.76
N ALA A 20 -9.80 31.96 2.55
CA ALA A 20 -9.83 32.78 1.34
C ALA A 20 -11.25 33.36 1.07
N LEU A 21 -12.30 32.55 1.23
CA LEU A 21 -13.68 33.00 1.11
C LEU A 21 -14.04 34.01 2.20
N LEU A 22 -13.67 33.75 3.46
CA LEU A 22 -13.92 34.67 4.58
C LEU A 22 -13.22 36.01 4.38
N LEU A 23 -11.98 35.99 3.93
CA LEU A 23 -11.22 37.20 3.63
C LEU A 23 -11.79 37.95 2.44
N THR A 24 -12.22 37.27 1.40
CA THR A 24 -12.88 37.86 0.24
C THR A 24 -14.21 38.54 0.66
N LEU A 25 -15.00 37.83 1.48
CA LEU A 25 -16.27 38.38 2.02
C LEU A 25 -16.00 39.56 2.92
N LEU A 26 -15.07 39.49 3.84
CA LEU A 26 -14.67 40.58 4.74
C LEU A 26 -14.21 41.80 3.95
N SER A 27 -13.44 41.60 2.94
CA SER A 27 -12.91 42.60 2.03
C SER A 27 -14.02 43.26 1.20
N PHE A 28 -14.99 42.47 0.73
CA PHE A 28 -16.15 42.97 0.03
C PHE A 28 -17.04 43.80 0.97
N LEU A 29 -17.26 43.36 2.20
CA LEU A 29 -18.02 44.10 3.20
C LEU A 29 -17.32 45.43 3.57
N LEU A 30 -16.00 45.38 3.73
CA LEU A 30 -15.18 46.57 3.97
C LEU A 30 -15.26 47.57 2.80
N TYR A 31 -15.18 47.05 1.55
CA TYR A 31 -15.36 47.86 0.34
C TYR A 31 -16.74 48.53 0.31
N LEU A 32 -17.84 47.79 0.60
CA LEU A 32 -19.17 48.34 0.68
C LEU A 32 -19.31 49.39 1.78
N PHE A 33 -18.70 49.15 2.95
CA PHE A 33 -18.67 50.10 4.06
C PHE A 33 -17.94 51.39 3.69
N LEU A 34 -16.77 51.28 3.04
CA LEU A 34 -16.00 52.43 2.57
C LEU A 34 -16.67 53.19 1.43
N LYS A 35 -17.50 52.50 0.59
CA LYS A 35 -18.20 53.11 -0.54
C LYS A 35 -19.46 53.85 -0.13
N ARG A 36 -20.04 53.61 1.06
CA ARG A 36 -21.25 54.33 1.52
C ARG A 36 -20.99 55.82 1.55
N PRO A 37 -21.79 56.68 0.82
CA PRO A 37 -21.67 58.10 0.89
C PRO A 37 -22.07 58.56 2.30
N LYS A 38 -21.15 59.06 3.08
CA LYS A 38 -21.49 59.78 4.30
C LYS A 38 -21.96 61.15 3.87
N LYS A 39 -23.23 61.53 4.21
CA LYS A 39 -23.63 62.92 4.34
C LYS A 39 -22.58 63.58 5.26
N ALA A 40 -22.04 64.73 4.81
CA ALA A 40 -21.05 65.46 5.53
C ALA A 40 -21.56 65.77 6.97
N GLU A 41 -21.03 65.04 7.95
CA GLU A 41 -21.14 65.42 9.34
C GLU A 41 -20.04 66.47 9.63
N GLU A 42 -20.35 67.69 9.44
CA GLU A 42 -19.65 68.80 10.02
C GLU A 42 -19.82 68.70 11.55
N GLY A 43 -18.80 68.19 12.24
CA GLY A 43 -18.84 68.14 13.70
C GLY A 43 -18.20 66.92 14.37
N THR A 44 -17.30 66.21 13.73
CA THR A 44 -16.59 65.08 14.38
C THR A 44 -15.57 65.56 15.41
N LYS A 45 -15.77 65.17 16.68
CA LYS A 45 -14.91 65.50 17.84
C LYS A 45 -13.46 64.91 17.73
N PHE A 46 -13.16 64.16 16.66
CA PHE A 46 -11.90 63.48 16.45
C PHE A 46 -11.35 63.65 15.01
N PRO A 47 -10.65 64.74 14.70
CA PRO A 47 -10.16 65.02 13.34
C PRO A 47 -9.15 63.94 12.85
N LYS A 48 -8.31 63.35 13.70
CA LYS A 48 -7.37 62.26 13.33
C LYS A 48 -8.04 61.00 12.82
N LEU A 49 -9.20 60.64 13.37
CA LEU A 49 -10.02 59.52 12.90
C LEU A 49 -10.66 59.76 11.51
N ARG A 50 -11.00 61.00 11.22
CA ARG A 50 -11.52 61.41 9.91
C ARG A 50 -10.44 61.29 8.84
N ASP A 51 -9.26 61.79 9.14
CA ASP A 51 -8.13 61.77 8.19
C ASP A 51 -7.64 60.34 7.91
N ALA A 52 -7.59 59.47 8.93
CA ALA A 52 -7.31 58.05 8.78
C ALA A 52 -8.37 57.36 7.91
N SER A 53 -9.67 57.70 8.07
CA SER A 53 -10.73 57.11 7.25
C SER A 53 -10.66 57.54 5.78
N LEU A 54 -10.28 58.78 5.52
CA LEU A 54 -10.08 59.30 4.16
C LEU A 54 -8.86 58.66 3.49
N PHE A 55 -7.77 58.49 4.24
CA PHE A 55 -6.55 57.78 3.78
C PHE A 55 -6.89 56.31 3.40
N LEU A 56 -7.57 55.58 4.30
CA LEU A 56 -7.99 54.20 4.06
C LEU A 56 -8.91 54.08 2.81
N ARG A 57 -9.83 55.02 2.62
CA ARG A 57 -10.67 55.05 1.43
C ARG A 57 -9.92 55.29 0.15
N LYS A 58 -8.96 56.22 0.16
CA LYS A 58 -8.13 56.55 -1.01
C LYS A 58 -7.22 55.39 -1.43
N HIS A 59 -6.70 54.65 -0.43
CA HIS A 59 -5.74 53.59 -0.65
C HIS A 59 -6.35 52.16 -0.49
N ALA A 60 -7.64 52.00 -0.31
CA ALA A 60 -8.31 50.75 -0.02
C ALA A 60 -7.94 49.61 -1.01
N LEU A 61 -7.89 49.89 -2.31
CA LEU A 61 -7.51 48.93 -3.33
C LEU A 61 -6.06 48.48 -3.23
N PHE A 62 -5.15 49.43 -2.91
CA PHE A 62 -3.73 49.12 -2.76
C PHE A 62 -3.46 48.34 -1.47
N LEU A 63 -4.09 48.72 -0.36
CA LEU A 63 -4.00 47.97 0.91
C LEU A 63 -4.59 46.57 0.77
N PHE A 64 -5.68 46.44 0.02
CA PHE A 64 -6.28 45.17 -0.29
C PHE A 64 -5.34 44.27 -1.10
N PHE A 65 -4.68 44.83 -2.12
CA PHE A 65 -3.70 44.11 -2.93
C PHE A 65 -2.50 43.65 -2.07
N LEU A 66 -1.96 44.50 -1.21
CA LEU A 66 -0.88 44.14 -0.29
C LEU A 66 -1.28 43.04 0.69
N PHE A 67 -2.50 43.10 1.21
CA PHE A 67 -3.03 42.09 2.11
C PHE A 67 -3.22 40.74 1.39
N GLY A 68 -3.78 40.79 0.17
CA GLY A 68 -3.91 39.59 -0.67
C GLY A 68 -2.56 38.96 -1.04
N LEU A 69 -1.58 39.79 -1.36
CA LEU A 69 -0.21 39.33 -1.64
C LEU A 69 0.45 38.68 -0.41
N GLY A 70 0.27 39.29 0.78
CA GLY A 70 0.77 38.74 2.04
C GLY A 70 0.11 37.39 2.35
N PHE A 71 -1.20 37.30 2.24
CA PHE A 71 -1.93 36.05 2.44
C PHE A 71 -1.52 34.96 1.44
N PHE A 72 -1.41 35.29 0.16
CA PHE A 72 -0.92 34.39 -0.87
C PHE A 72 0.47 33.86 -0.53
N SER A 73 1.38 34.75 -0.11
CA SER A 73 2.75 34.36 0.29
C SER A 73 2.78 33.39 1.47
N VAL A 74 1.96 33.64 2.51
CA VAL A 74 1.83 32.74 3.68
C VAL A 74 1.22 31.40 3.26
N THR A 75 0.19 31.41 2.40
CA THR A 75 -0.41 30.18 1.90
C THR A 75 0.57 29.34 1.09
N ILE A 76 1.35 29.96 0.20
CA ILE A 76 2.40 29.28 -0.56
C ILE A 76 3.48 28.71 0.37
N ALA A 77 3.94 29.48 1.37
CA ALA A 77 4.94 29.00 2.34
C ALA A 77 4.43 27.79 3.13
N ASN A 78 3.19 27.85 3.62
CA ASN A 78 2.57 26.70 4.31
C ASN A 78 2.39 25.48 3.40
N ALA A 79 1.94 25.69 2.16
CA ALA A 79 1.82 24.60 1.19
C ALA A 79 3.19 24.01 0.83
N TRP A 80 4.22 24.87 0.70
CA TRP A 80 5.58 24.45 0.41
C TRP A 80 6.12 23.45 1.43
N ASP A 81 5.87 23.72 2.70
CA ASP A 81 6.32 22.87 3.79
C ASP A 81 5.39 21.66 4.01
N SER A 82 4.06 21.89 4.05
CA SER A 82 3.08 20.85 4.41
C SER A 82 2.95 19.74 3.36
N ILE A 83 3.05 20.07 2.08
CA ILE A 83 2.95 19.08 0.98
C ILE A 83 4.29 18.79 0.31
N SER A 84 5.40 19.26 0.91
CA SER A 84 6.76 19.13 0.37
C SER A 84 6.84 19.58 -1.12
N LEU A 85 6.17 20.68 -1.46
CA LEU A 85 6.02 21.15 -2.84
C LEU A 85 7.37 21.37 -3.51
N GLY A 86 8.37 21.84 -2.76
CA GLY A 86 9.75 22.03 -3.25
C GLY A 86 10.38 20.71 -3.69
N SER A 87 10.24 19.65 -2.89
CA SER A 87 10.73 18.31 -3.23
C SER A 87 10.00 17.75 -4.44
N TYR A 88 8.69 17.94 -4.50
CA TYR A 88 7.87 17.52 -5.64
C TYR A 88 8.31 18.21 -6.95
N LEU A 89 8.43 19.55 -6.96
CA LEU A 89 8.87 20.29 -8.15
C LEU A 89 10.31 19.90 -8.55
N SER A 90 11.20 19.76 -7.57
CA SER A 90 12.57 19.30 -7.81
C SER A 90 12.58 17.91 -8.44
N SER A 91 11.74 16.98 -7.95
CA SER A 91 11.63 15.62 -8.50
C SER A 91 11.10 15.58 -9.94
N GLN A 92 10.27 16.55 -10.34
CA GLN A 92 9.76 16.64 -11.71
C GLN A 92 10.79 17.26 -12.69
N ILE A 93 11.65 18.14 -12.19
CA ILE A 93 12.65 18.86 -13.01
C ILE A 93 13.95 18.06 -13.13
N SER A 94 14.36 17.37 -12.05
CA SER A 94 15.60 16.59 -12.04
C SER A 94 15.34 15.13 -12.40
N SER A 95 16.04 14.60 -13.41
CA SER A 95 16.03 13.17 -13.72
C SER A 95 17.23 12.45 -13.15
N SER A 96 17.08 11.15 -12.89
CA SER A 96 18.15 10.27 -12.44
C SER A 96 18.18 9.00 -13.28
N LYS A 97 19.39 8.54 -13.55
CA LYS A 97 19.65 7.22 -14.15
C LYS A 97 19.94 6.13 -13.10
N PHE A 98 19.89 6.47 -11.81
CA PHE A 98 20.26 5.56 -10.74
C PHE A 98 19.54 4.20 -10.83
N ILE A 99 18.22 4.21 -11.11
CA ILE A 99 17.46 2.97 -11.28
C ILE A 99 17.96 2.22 -12.54
N GLU A 100 18.09 2.88 -13.68
CA GLU A 100 18.54 2.25 -14.92
C GLU A 100 19.94 1.63 -14.78
N GLU A 101 20.87 2.33 -14.12
CA GLU A 101 22.25 1.90 -13.94
C GLU A 101 22.45 0.76 -12.93
N ASN A 102 21.51 0.61 -11.98
CA ASN A 102 21.58 -0.39 -10.92
C ASN A 102 20.54 -1.52 -11.06
N TYR A 103 19.64 -1.44 -12.02
CA TYR A 103 18.61 -2.45 -12.24
C TYR A 103 19.19 -3.72 -12.85
N VAL A 104 18.89 -4.85 -12.23
CA VAL A 104 19.17 -6.18 -12.78
C VAL A 104 17.84 -6.79 -13.23
N ASP A 105 17.64 -6.91 -14.54
CA ASP A 105 16.42 -7.51 -15.09
C ASP A 105 16.38 -9.01 -14.78
N PRO A 106 15.38 -9.51 -14.05
CA PRO A 106 15.26 -10.93 -13.73
C PRO A 106 15.25 -11.85 -14.96
N LYS A 107 14.76 -11.35 -16.11
CA LYS A 107 14.73 -12.10 -17.39
C LYS A 107 16.13 -12.39 -17.94
N THR A 108 17.13 -11.63 -17.51
CA THR A 108 18.53 -11.80 -17.97
C THR A 108 19.35 -12.69 -17.05
N VAL A 109 18.79 -13.09 -15.90
CA VAL A 109 19.47 -13.94 -14.90
C VAL A 109 18.91 -15.36 -14.97
N SER A 110 19.78 -16.34 -15.16
CA SER A 110 19.39 -17.77 -15.11
C SER A 110 19.16 -18.20 -13.66
N LEU A 111 17.92 -18.16 -13.20
CA LEU A 111 17.55 -18.62 -11.86
C LEU A 111 17.54 -20.14 -11.81
N HIS A 112 18.14 -20.74 -10.79
CA HIS A 112 18.20 -22.19 -10.63
C HIS A 112 17.42 -22.61 -9.39
N PHE A 113 16.23 -23.16 -9.62
CA PHE A 113 15.38 -23.71 -8.57
C PHE A 113 15.87 -25.08 -8.12
N PRO A 114 15.70 -25.42 -6.82
CA PRO A 114 15.99 -26.76 -6.35
C PRO A 114 15.02 -27.77 -6.99
N GLU A 115 15.46 -29.02 -7.18
CA GLU A 115 14.63 -30.09 -7.72
C GLU A 115 13.31 -30.24 -6.92
N LYS A 116 13.41 -30.24 -5.60
CA LYS A 116 12.25 -30.18 -4.70
C LYS A 116 11.96 -28.73 -4.34
N LYS A 117 11.03 -28.11 -5.05
CA LYS A 117 10.62 -26.72 -4.80
C LYS A 117 9.93 -26.58 -3.44
N ARG A 118 10.29 -25.52 -2.72
CA ARG A 118 9.70 -25.18 -1.42
C ARG A 118 8.45 -24.34 -1.59
N ASN A 119 7.50 -24.49 -0.69
CA ASN A 119 6.36 -23.59 -0.60
C ASN A 119 6.78 -22.22 -0.05
N LEU A 120 6.05 -21.19 -0.44
CA LEU A 120 6.17 -19.85 0.10
C LEU A 120 4.89 -19.45 0.85
N ILE A 121 5.05 -18.92 2.05
CA ILE A 121 4.01 -18.15 2.74
C ILE A 121 4.57 -16.75 2.94
N TYR A 122 3.97 -15.73 2.31
CA TYR A 122 4.40 -14.34 2.41
C TYR A 122 3.34 -13.52 3.15
N ILE A 123 3.70 -12.92 4.28
CA ILE A 123 2.80 -12.14 5.12
C ILE A 123 3.22 -10.68 5.07
N TYR A 124 2.47 -9.88 4.32
CA TYR A 124 2.55 -8.41 4.40
C TYR A 124 1.77 -7.95 5.63
N MET A 125 2.47 -7.32 6.57
CA MET A 125 1.87 -6.77 7.77
C MET A 125 1.64 -5.27 7.59
N GLU A 126 0.38 -4.87 7.50
CA GLU A 126 -0.01 -3.47 7.35
C GLU A 126 0.64 -2.60 8.42
N SER A 127 1.34 -1.54 8.00
CA SER A 127 1.95 -0.49 8.84
C SER A 127 2.85 -0.99 9.99
N THR A 128 3.37 -2.22 9.92
CA THR A 128 4.09 -2.83 11.04
C THR A 128 5.59 -2.59 10.95
N GLU A 129 6.11 -1.93 11.99
CA GLU A 129 7.52 -1.50 12.08
C GLU A 129 8.21 -2.14 13.29
N MET A 130 9.50 -2.43 13.13
CA MET A 130 10.35 -2.71 14.29
C MET A 130 10.49 -1.50 15.24
N THR A 131 10.14 -0.31 14.78
CA THR A 131 10.07 0.92 15.60
C THR A 131 9.26 0.73 16.87
N PHE A 132 8.21 -0.11 16.82
CA PHE A 132 7.29 -0.40 17.93
C PHE A 132 7.80 -1.41 18.95
N MET A 133 8.98 -1.95 18.74
CA MET A 133 9.74 -2.67 19.77
C MET A 133 10.32 -1.69 20.77
N ASP A 134 10.75 -2.20 21.93
CA ASP A 134 11.49 -1.40 22.88
C ASP A 134 12.94 -1.15 22.45
N LYS A 135 13.62 -0.29 23.20
CA LYS A 135 15.00 0.14 22.88
C LYS A 135 16.03 -1.00 23.03
N ALA A 136 15.78 -1.99 23.87
CA ALA A 136 16.68 -3.14 24.04
C ALA A 136 16.72 -3.97 22.75
N HIS A 137 15.57 -4.13 22.11
CA HIS A 137 15.43 -4.87 20.86
C HIS A 137 15.62 -4.00 19.59
N GLY A 138 16.09 -2.76 19.75
CA GLY A 138 16.40 -1.88 18.61
C GLY A 138 15.24 -0.97 18.15
N GLY A 139 14.09 -1.04 18.81
CA GLY A 139 12.96 -0.14 18.57
C GLY A 139 13.15 1.25 19.20
N ALA A 140 12.09 2.06 19.17
CA ALA A 140 12.09 3.40 19.70
C ALA A 140 11.06 3.64 20.83
N PHE A 141 10.18 2.67 21.06
CA PHE A 141 9.13 2.75 22.06
C PHE A 141 9.66 2.44 23.47
N PRO A 142 9.00 2.93 24.53
CA PRO A 142 9.38 2.60 25.91
C PRO A 142 9.09 1.14 26.28
N GLU A 143 8.05 0.55 25.68
CA GLU A 143 7.61 -0.82 25.85
C GLU A 143 7.53 -1.53 24.50
N ASN A 144 7.76 -2.84 24.50
CA ASN A 144 7.66 -3.63 23.28
C ASN A 144 6.19 -3.93 22.95
N LEU A 145 5.69 -3.31 21.88
CA LEU A 145 4.32 -3.54 21.40
C LEU A 145 4.19 -4.81 20.54
N LEU A 146 5.33 -5.42 20.15
CA LEU A 146 5.40 -6.60 19.29
C LEU A 146 6.11 -7.79 19.98
N PRO A 147 5.76 -8.15 21.22
CA PRO A 147 6.58 -9.08 22.00
C PRO A 147 6.68 -10.48 21.36
N GLU A 148 5.59 -11.03 20.82
CA GLU A 148 5.62 -12.36 20.21
C GLU A 148 6.37 -12.38 18.87
N LEU A 149 6.28 -11.32 18.10
CA LEU A 149 7.05 -11.17 16.85
C LEU A 149 8.54 -10.96 17.14
N THR A 150 8.88 -10.23 18.22
CA THR A 150 10.26 -10.07 18.68
C THR A 150 10.83 -11.43 19.06
N GLN A 151 10.13 -12.19 19.89
CA GLN A 151 10.53 -13.54 20.29
C GLN A 151 10.69 -14.47 19.08
N LEU A 152 9.76 -14.43 18.13
CA LEU A 152 9.80 -15.24 16.91
C LEU A 152 11.06 -14.95 16.07
N SER A 153 11.40 -13.67 15.92
CA SER A 153 12.60 -13.23 15.20
C SER A 153 13.89 -13.65 15.92
N GLU A 154 13.91 -13.59 17.26
CA GLU A 154 15.08 -13.96 18.08
C GLU A 154 15.37 -15.44 18.08
N GLU A 155 14.33 -16.25 18.25
CA GLU A 155 14.49 -17.70 18.46
C GLU A 155 14.67 -18.48 17.15
N GLU A 156 14.00 -18.05 16.07
CA GLU A 156 13.83 -18.88 14.88
C GLU A 156 14.00 -18.12 13.56
N GLY A 157 13.95 -16.79 13.60
CA GLY A 157 13.92 -15.93 12.41
C GLY A 157 15.28 -15.38 12.01
N GLU A 158 15.40 -15.00 10.76
CA GLU A 158 16.51 -14.21 10.26
C GLU A 158 15.99 -12.82 9.83
N ASP A 159 16.51 -11.77 10.45
CA ASP A 159 16.20 -10.38 10.18
C ASP A 159 17.45 -9.57 9.75
N PHE A 160 18.55 -10.27 9.58
CA PHE A 160 19.85 -9.72 9.18
C PHE A 160 20.39 -8.64 10.14
N SER A 161 20.05 -8.78 11.41
CA SER A 161 20.57 -7.91 12.49
C SER A 161 22.02 -8.17 12.86
N GLY A 162 22.55 -9.33 12.47
CA GLY A 162 23.85 -9.78 12.93
C GLY A 162 23.82 -10.34 14.36
N PRO A 163 24.95 -10.34 15.09
CA PRO A 163 25.00 -10.81 16.46
C PRO A 163 24.47 -9.75 17.43
N GLY A 164 23.66 -10.18 18.42
CA GLY A 164 23.15 -9.32 19.49
C GLY A 164 21.65 -9.38 19.68
N GLU A 165 21.16 -8.60 20.64
CA GLU A 165 19.74 -8.58 21.00
C GLU A 165 18.90 -7.65 20.10
N LYS A 166 19.52 -6.67 19.45
CA LYS A 166 18.82 -5.74 18.58
C LYS A 166 18.34 -6.43 17.31
N ARG A 167 17.10 -6.22 17.00
CA ARG A 167 16.46 -6.66 15.75
C ARG A 167 16.74 -5.67 14.62
N ASN A 168 16.49 -6.10 13.40
CA ASN A 168 16.70 -5.31 12.21
C ASN A 168 15.45 -5.34 11.31
N GLY A 169 15.43 -4.55 10.26
CA GLY A 169 14.33 -4.49 9.30
C GLY A 169 14.67 -3.71 8.05
N GLY A 170 13.81 -3.80 7.06
CA GLY A 170 13.96 -3.11 5.78
C GLY A 170 13.63 -1.61 5.87
N ILE A 171 14.38 -0.79 5.15
CA ILE A 171 14.10 0.65 5.01
C ILE A 171 13.11 0.81 3.83
N SER A 172 11.94 1.41 4.09
CA SER A 172 11.03 1.80 3.00
C SER A 172 11.56 3.03 2.28
N MET A 173 11.86 2.89 1.00
CA MET A 173 12.35 3.96 0.13
C MET A 173 11.21 4.66 -0.62
N PRO A 174 11.43 5.85 -1.22
CA PRO A 174 10.45 6.51 -2.06
C PRO A 174 9.89 5.57 -3.13
N GLY A 175 8.57 5.52 -3.24
CA GLY A 175 7.87 4.58 -4.12
C GLY A 175 7.49 3.25 -3.45
N ALA A 176 7.90 3.01 -2.18
CA ALA A 176 7.55 1.84 -1.38
C ALA A 176 6.99 2.22 0.02
N THR A 177 6.40 3.41 0.17
CA THR A 177 5.95 3.96 1.45
C THR A 177 4.43 3.90 1.64
N TRP A 178 3.73 3.11 0.87
CA TRP A 178 2.31 2.76 1.01
C TRP A 178 2.10 1.32 0.53
N THR A 179 1.00 0.69 0.92
CA THR A 179 0.75 -0.74 0.72
C THR A 179 1.06 -1.25 -0.70
N MET A 180 0.46 -0.65 -1.74
CA MET A 180 0.71 -1.14 -3.10
C MET A 180 2.15 -0.89 -3.55
N GLY A 181 2.73 0.26 -3.19
CA GLY A 181 4.15 0.57 -3.48
C GLY A 181 5.10 -0.40 -2.79
N ALA A 182 4.79 -0.79 -1.57
CA ALA A 182 5.56 -1.78 -0.81
C ALA A 182 5.43 -3.18 -1.41
N MET A 183 4.21 -3.64 -1.72
CA MET A 183 3.99 -4.94 -2.40
C MET A 183 4.74 -5.01 -3.73
N PHE A 184 4.67 -3.94 -4.53
CA PHE A 184 5.43 -3.83 -5.78
C PHE A 184 6.94 -3.88 -5.50
N GLY A 185 7.44 -3.08 -4.55
CA GLY A 185 8.86 -3.02 -4.20
C GLY A 185 9.43 -4.35 -3.72
N GLN A 186 8.73 -5.01 -2.79
CA GLN A 186 9.15 -6.28 -2.20
C GLN A 186 9.02 -7.47 -3.17
N SER A 187 8.29 -7.33 -4.26
CA SER A 187 8.11 -8.40 -5.24
C SER A 187 8.81 -8.16 -6.58
N THR A 188 9.32 -6.95 -6.84
CA THR A 188 10.02 -6.60 -8.09
C THR A 188 11.41 -6.00 -7.87
N GLY A 189 11.71 -5.59 -6.64
CA GLY A 189 12.91 -4.81 -6.32
C GLY A 189 12.91 -3.40 -6.94
N LEU A 190 11.74 -2.82 -7.25
CA LEU A 190 11.62 -1.52 -7.91
C LEU A 190 10.68 -0.58 -7.14
N PRO A 191 10.94 0.74 -7.14
CA PRO A 191 9.98 1.69 -6.58
C PRO A 191 8.76 1.84 -7.49
N LEU A 192 7.55 1.84 -6.93
CA LEU A 192 6.35 2.15 -7.68
C LEU A 192 6.28 3.66 -7.94
N LYS A 193 6.68 4.06 -9.14
CA LYS A 193 6.63 5.44 -9.61
C LYS A 193 5.52 5.60 -10.64
N ILE A 194 4.43 6.21 -10.22
CA ILE A 194 3.28 6.54 -11.07
C ILE A 194 3.14 8.05 -11.19
N SER A 195 2.78 8.52 -12.38
CA SER A 195 2.46 9.95 -12.59
C SER A 195 1.18 10.33 -11.84
N ILE A 196 1.02 11.60 -11.51
CA ILE A 196 -0.21 12.11 -10.86
C ILE A 196 -1.44 11.81 -11.70
N GLU A 197 -1.31 11.86 -13.02
CA GLU A 197 -2.38 11.56 -13.98
C GLU A 197 -2.79 10.08 -13.98
N GLN A 198 -1.93 9.18 -13.48
CA GLN A 198 -2.14 7.73 -13.43
C GLN A 198 -2.39 7.23 -12.01
N ASN A 199 -2.84 8.09 -11.11
CA ASN A 199 -2.92 7.82 -9.68
C ASN A 199 -3.99 6.77 -9.28
N SER A 200 -4.83 6.33 -10.21
CA SER A 200 -5.78 5.23 -10.03
C SER A 200 -5.32 4.00 -10.82
N MET A 201 -4.35 3.27 -10.26
CA MET A 201 -3.83 2.03 -10.85
C MET A 201 -4.91 0.96 -11.08
N ASP A 202 -5.99 1.02 -10.31
CA ASP A 202 -7.18 0.19 -10.45
C ASP A 202 -7.98 0.42 -11.75
N SER A 203 -7.81 1.60 -12.38
CA SER A 203 -8.48 1.94 -13.64
C SER A 203 -7.64 1.66 -14.88
N GLN A 204 -6.38 1.22 -14.72
CA GLN A 204 -5.50 0.87 -15.82
C GLN A 204 -5.82 -0.53 -16.36
N GLU A 205 -5.44 -0.77 -17.61
CA GLU A 205 -5.64 -2.06 -18.25
C GLU A 205 -4.64 -3.11 -17.76
N HIS A 206 -3.40 -2.70 -17.54
CA HIS A 206 -2.30 -3.52 -17.04
C HIS A 206 -1.47 -2.78 -15.99
N PHE A 207 -0.87 -3.54 -15.09
CA PHE A 207 -0.01 -3.03 -14.03
C PHE A 207 1.46 -3.30 -14.34
N PHE A 208 2.18 -2.36 -14.92
CA PHE A 208 3.61 -2.48 -15.26
C PHE A 208 3.97 -3.77 -16.01
N PRO A 209 3.36 -4.04 -17.16
CA PRO A 209 3.39 -5.36 -17.82
C PRO A 209 4.77 -5.79 -18.31
N THR A 210 5.74 -4.89 -18.36
CA THR A 210 7.12 -5.21 -18.78
C THR A 210 8.04 -5.59 -17.64
N VAL A 211 7.61 -5.37 -16.38
CA VAL A 211 8.36 -5.74 -15.18
C VAL A 211 8.15 -7.22 -14.87
N THR A 212 9.17 -7.90 -14.38
CA THR A 212 9.05 -9.25 -13.84
C THR A 212 8.95 -9.19 -12.33
N ALA A 213 7.88 -9.73 -11.77
CA ALA A 213 7.66 -9.83 -10.33
C ALA A 213 7.89 -11.27 -9.82
N LEU A 214 7.98 -11.42 -8.52
CA LEU A 214 8.07 -12.71 -7.84
C LEU A 214 6.97 -13.68 -8.30
N GLY A 215 5.73 -13.18 -8.46
CA GLY A 215 4.60 -13.97 -8.93
C GLY A 215 4.80 -14.55 -10.32
N ASP A 216 5.43 -13.81 -11.25
CA ASP A 216 5.72 -14.31 -12.60
C ASP A 216 6.72 -15.47 -12.55
N ILE A 217 7.81 -15.30 -11.79
CA ILE A 217 8.84 -16.33 -11.63
C ILE A 217 8.24 -17.61 -11.03
N LEU A 218 7.42 -17.47 -9.99
CA LEU A 218 6.78 -18.61 -9.34
C LEU A 218 5.74 -19.29 -10.26
N ALA A 219 5.04 -18.52 -11.10
CA ALA A 219 4.09 -19.09 -12.08
C ALA A 219 4.81 -19.91 -13.15
N GLU A 220 5.94 -19.42 -13.69
CA GLU A 220 6.77 -20.14 -14.64
C GLU A 220 7.28 -21.47 -14.05
N GLU A 221 7.52 -21.51 -12.74
CA GLU A 221 7.95 -22.66 -11.98
C GLU A 221 6.82 -23.58 -11.51
N GLY A 222 5.57 -23.29 -11.91
CA GLY A 222 4.40 -24.15 -11.70
C GLY A 222 3.79 -24.09 -10.30
N TYR A 223 4.02 -23.00 -9.55
CA TYR A 223 3.39 -22.78 -8.25
C TYR A 223 1.88 -22.51 -8.38
N THR A 224 1.09 -23.08 -7.48
CA THR A 224 -0.27 -22.60 -7.24
C THR A 224 -0.20 -21.35 -6.36
N GLN A 225 -0.76 -20.21 -6.82
CA GLN A 225 -0.59 -18.94 -6.14
C GLN A 225 -1.93 -18.35 -5.71
N LYS A 226 -2.00 -17.92 -4.44
CA LYS A 226 -3.16 -17.23 -3.86
C LYS A 226 -2.76 -16.00 -3.09
N PHE A 227 -3.61 -14.96 -3.17
CA PHE A 227 -3.47 -13.73 -2.40
C PHE A 227 -4.74 -13.48 -1.60
N LEU A 228 -4.63 -13.51 -0.28
CA LEU A 228 -5.72 -13.29 0.66
C LEU A 228 -5.59 -11.93 1.35
N LEU A 229 -6.69 -11.19 1.42
CA LEU A 229 -6.76 -9.91 2.12
C LEU A 229 -8.16 -9.63 2.65
N GLY A 230 -8.22 -8.94 3.79
CA GLY A 230 -9.50 -8.57 4.43
C GLY A 230 -10.25 -7.46 3.71
N SER A 231 -9.54 -6.61 2.97
CA SER A 231 -10.09 -5.48 2.22
C SER A 231 -10.48 -5.86 0.77
N VAL A 232 -11.00 -4.89 0.00
CA VAL A 232 -11.31 -5.12 -1.42
C VAL A 232 -10.04 -5.06 -2.27
N GLY A 233 -9.87 -6.05 -3.16
CA GLY A 233 -8.65 -6.24 -3.94
C GLY A 233 -8.39 -5.18 -4.99
N TYR A 234 -9.43 -4.57 -5.57
CA TYR A 234 -9.26 -3.56 -6.63
C TYR A 234 -8.59 -2.27 -6.13
N PHE A 235 -8.72 -1.95 -4.83
CA PHE A 235 -8.17 -0.71 -4.27
C PHE A 235 -6.64 -0.62 -4.47
N GLY A 236 -6.19 0.49 -5.04
CA GLY A 236 -4.78 0.74 -5.35
C GLY A 236 -4.19 -0.17 -6.43
N GLY A 237 -5.03 -0.95 -7.15
CA GLY A 237 -4.60 -1.85 -8.22
C GLY A 237 -4.02 -3.19 -7.75
N ARG A 238 -4.20 -3.56 -6.48
CA ARG A 238 -3.64 -4.82 -5.92
C ARG A 238 -4.12 -6.06 -6.68
N GLU A 239 -5.42 -6.15 -6.97
CA GLU A 239 -5.98 -7.27 -7.73
C GLU A 239 -5.43 -7.31 -9.16
N LEU A 240 -5.29 -6.15 -9.82
CA LEU A 240 -4.73 -6.04 -11.16
C LEU A 240 -3.27 -6.50 -11.17
N PHE A 241 -2.45 -6.00 -10.23
CA PHE A 241 -1.06 -6.41 -10.09
C PHE A 241 -0.91 -7.91 -9.90
N MET A 242 -1.65 -8.50 -8.98
CA MET A 242 -1.59 -9.93 -8.70
C MET A 242 -2.06 -10.79 -9.88
N LYS A 243 -3.02 -10.32 -10.67
CA LYS A 243 -3.46 -11.02 -11.88
C LYS A 243 -2.48 -10.90 -13.03
N ASP A 244 -1.93 -9.71 -13.25
CA ASP A 244 -0.98 -9.49 -14.35
C ASP A 244 0.36 -10.17 -14.07
N HIS A 245 0.77 -10.26 -12.79
CA HIS A 245 2.04 -10.84 -12.38
C HIS A 245 1.87 -12.20 -11.70
N GLY A 246 1.79 -13.24 -12.53
CA GLY A 246 1.74 -14.63 -12.09
C GLY A 246 0.35 -15.23 -12.02
N ASN A 247 -0.69 -14.53 -12.53
CA ASN A 247 -2.09 -14.99 -12.55
C ASN A 247 -2.56 -15.48 -11.16
N VAL A 248 -2.20 -14.75 -10.12
CA VAL A 248 -2.48 -15.09 -8.73
C VAL A 248 -3.99 -15.03 -8.45
N GLN A 249 -4.54 -16.06 -7.82
CA GLN A 249 -5.94 -16.06 -7.39
C GLN A 249 -6.14 -15.11 -6.23
N VAL A 250 -6.93 -14.04 -6.44
CA VAL A 250 -7.22 -13.04 -5.40
C VAL A 250 -8.48 -13.40 -4.62
N GLU A 251 -8.34 -13.56 -3.33
CA GLU A 251 -9.37 -13.94 -2.37
C GLU A 251 -9.61 -12.80 -1.37
N ASP A 252 -10.25 -11.75 -1.87
CA ASP A 252 -10.56 -10.52 -1.17
C ASP A 252 -11.90 -10.57 -0.39
N TYR A 253 -12.27 -9.46 0.23
CA TYR A 253 -13.59 -9.32 0.88
C TYR A 253 -14.74 -9.77 -0.03
N SER A 254 -14.72 -9.39 -1.32
CA SER A 254 -15.78 -9.71 -2.27
C SER A 254 -15.82 -11.21 -2.60
N TYR A 255 -14.67 -11.85 -2.69
CA TYR A 255 -14.56 -13.30 -2.87
C TYR A 255 -15.21 -14.06 -1.71
N TRP A 256 -14.83 -13.77 -0.46
CA TRP A 256 -15.33 -14.45 0.71
C TRP A 256 -16.80 -14.15 0.99
N LYS A 257 -17.27 -12.95 0.64
CA LYS A 257 -18.69 -12.61 0.64
C LYS A 257 -19.49 -13.47 -0.32
N ARG A 258 -19.01 -13.69 -1.54
CA ARG A 258 -19.65 -14.62 -2.52
C ARG A 258 -19.65 -16.06 -2.02
N LYS A 259 -18.68 -16.46 -1.22
CA LYS A 259 -18.62 -17.78 -0.56
C LYS A 259 -19.52 -17.89 0.68
N ASN A 260 -20.26 -16.83 1.05
CA ASN A 260 -21.14 -16.76 2.21
C ASN A 260 -20.42 -17.07 3.54
N LYS A 261 -19.14 -16.67 3.68
CA LYS A 261 -18.35 -16.92 4.88
C LYS A 261 -18.71 -15.99 6.06
N PHE A 262 -19.48 -14.93 5.79
CA PHE A 262 -19.99 -14.00 6.79
C PHE A 262 -21.33 -13.39 6.32
N PRO A 263 -22.11 -12.74 7.21
CA PRO A 263 -23.40 -12.12 6.88
C PRO A 263 -23.29 -11.10 5.75
N LYS A 264 -24.35 -10.95 4.93
CA LYS A 264 -24.35 -10.07 3.74
C LYS A 264 -23.93 -8.63 4.04
N ASN A 265 -24.27 -8.10 5.22
CA ASN A 265 -23.97 -6.73 5.64
C ASN A 265 -22.75 -6.63 6.54
N TYR A 266 -21.96 -7.70 6.64
CA TYR A 266 -20.75 -7.70 7.43
C TYR A 266 -19.70 -6.82 6.78
N TRP A 267 -19.27 -5.82 7.50
CA TRP A 267 -18.19 -4.92 7.10
C TRP A 267 -17.61 -4.28 8.35
N VAL A 268 -16.33 -4.44 8.59
CA VAL A 268 -15.59 -3.79 9.65
C VAL A 268 -14.37 -3.12 9.06
N ASN A 269 -14.08 -1.90 9.48
CA ASN A 269 -12.95 -1.11 9.00
C ASN A 269 -12.84 -1.13 7.45
N TRP A 270 -11.94 -1.89 6.89
CA TRP A 270 -11.67 -2.01 5.44
C TRP A 270 -12.33 -3.22 4.77
N GLY A 271 -13.09 -4.02 5.50
CA GLY A 271 -13.77 -5.21 4.98
C GLY A 271 -14.03 -6.25 6.06
N PHE A 272 -13.08 -7.16 6.33
CA PHE A 272 -13.09 -8.06 7.47
C PHE A 272 -11.72 -8.07 8.18
N GLU A 273 -11.73 -8.33 9.49
CA GLU A 273 -10.59 -8.29 10.39
C GLU A 273 -9.61 -9.44 10.18
N ASP A 274 -8.39 -9.27 10.70
CA ASP A 274 -7.26 -10.21 10.54
C ASP A 274 -7.54 -11.58 11.21
N GLU A 275 -8.36 -11.66 12.25
CA GLU A 275 -8.81 -12.93 12.82
C GLU A 275 -9.46 -13.85 11.77
N LYS A 276 -10.32 -13.27 10.92
CA LYS A 276 -10.94 -14.02 9.82
C LYS A 276 -9.93 -14.30 8.69
N LEU A 277 -9.04 -13.36 8.41
CA LEU A 277 -7.97 -13.56 7.43
C LEU A 277 -7.17 -14.81 7.77
N PHE A 278 -6.68 -14.92 9.01
CA PHE A 278 -5.92 -16.11 9.45
C PHE A 278 -6.76 -17.38 9.50
N THR A 279 -8.05 -17.28 9.79
CA THR A 279 -8.96 -18.44 9.72
C THR A 279 -9.06 -18.96 8.28
N TYR A 280 -9.30 -18.10 7.33
CA TYR A 280 -9.39 -18.48 5.91
C TYR A 280 -8.04 -18.92 5.33
N ALA A 281 -6.94 -18.29 5.77
CA ALA A 281 -5.60 -18.71 5.41
C ALA A 281 -5.29 -20.16 5.83
N ARG A 282 -5.74 -20.58 7.03
CA ARG A 282 -5.60 -21.98 7.48
C ARG A 282 -6.41 -22.93 6.60
N GLU A 283 -7.63 -22.56 6.21
CA GLU A 283 -8.47 -23.36 5.29
C GLU A 283 -7.75 -23.54 3.93
N GLU A 284 -7.24 -22.44 3.37
CA GLU A 284 -6.57 -22.46 2.06
C GLU A 284 -5.23 -23.20 2.09
N LEU A 285 -4.41 -23.02 3.14
CA LEU A 285 -3.16 -23.79 3.31
C LEU A 285 -3.44 -25.29 3.44
N THR A 286 -4.50 -25.68 4.16
CA THR A 286 -4.91 -27.07 4.28
C THR A 286 -5.36 -27.64 2.92
N ALA A 287 -5.97 -26.84 2.05
CA ALA A 287 -6.34 -27.24 0.71
C ALA A 287 -5.13 -27.34 -0.23
N LEU A 288 -4.28 -26.31 -0.25
CA LEU A 288 -3.06 -26.25 -1.07
C LEU A 288 -2.10 -27.40 -0.77
N ALA A 289 -1.93 -27.74 0.51
CA ALA A 289 -1.05 -28.84 0.93
C ALA A 289 -1.45 -30.22 0.36
N LYS A 290 -2.73 -30.40 -0.07
CA LYS A 290 -3.23 -31.64 -0.66
C LYS A 290 -2.97 -31.73 -2.17
N GLU A 291 -2.58 -30.64 -2.82
CA GLU A 291 -2.44 -30.59 -4.30
C GLU A 291 -1.15 -31.22 -4.82
N ASN A 292 -0.22 -31.61 -3.96
CA ASN A 292 1.13 -32.13 -4.33
C ASN A 292 1.90 -31.23 -5.32
N LYS A 293 1.67 -29.92 -5.24
CA LYS A 293 2.35 -28.89 -6.04
C LYS A 293 2.98 -27.86 -5.08
N PRO A 294 4.07 -27.21 -5.49
CA PRO A 294 4.54 -26.07 -4.72
C PRO A 294 3.50 -24.95 -4.75
N PHE A 295 3.33 -24.29 -3.64
CA PHE A 295 2.37 -23.19 -3.53
C PHE A 295 2.99 -21.91 -2.98
N ASN A 296 2.39 -20.79 -3.34
CA ASN A 296 2.61 -19.48 -2.74
C ASN A 296 1.29 -18.98 -2.17
N LEU A 297 1.23 -18.79 -0.85
CA LEU A 297 0.13 -18.09 -0.18
C LEU A 297 0.65 -16.73 0.31
N THR A 298 0.15 -15.67 -0.30
CA THR A 298 0.44 -14.29 0.12
C THR A 298 -0.73 -13.75 0.93
N LEU A 299 -0.45 -13.12 2.06
CA LEU A 299 -1.43 -12.49 2.96
C LEU A 299 -1.14 -11.00 3.08
N LEU A 300 -2.18 -10.19 3.21
CA LEU A 300 -2.09 -8.79 3.60
C LEU A 300 -3.02 -8.54 4.79
N THR A 301 -2.45 -8.20 5.95
CA THR A 301 -3.21 -7.82 7.14
C THR A 301 -3.81 -6.41 6.99
N VAL A 302 -4.76 -6.06 7.85
CA VAL A 302 -5.46 -4.77 7.73
C VAL A 302 -5.80 -4.12 9.06
N ASP A 303 -5.82 -4.86 10.17
CA ASP A 303 -6.26 -4.33 11.47
C ASP A 303 -5.38 -3.19 11.97
N THR A 304 -4.11 -3.17 11.59
CA THR A 304 -3.13 -2.11 11.93
C THR A 304 -3.15 -0.91 11.00
N HIS A 305 -4.14 -0.78 10.10
CA HIS A 305 -4.24 0.38 9.21
C HIS A 305 -4.63 1.65 10.00
N PHE A 306 -3.90 2.74 9.76
CA PHE A 306 -4.14 4.04 10.40
C PHE A 306 -5.51 4.66 10.00
N PRO A 307 -6.08 5.58 10.80
CA PRO A 307 -5.67 5.94 12.16
C PRO A 307 -6.09 4.89 13.19
N ASP A 308 -5.28 4.72 14.23
CA ASP A 308 -5.55 3.91 15.44
C ASP A 308 -5.85 2.43 15.24
N GLY A 309 -5.92 1.92 14.01
CA GLY A 309 -6.24 0.55 13.70
C GLY A 309 -7.65 0.09 14.12
N TYR A 310 -7.92 -1.20 13.97
CA TYR A 310 -9.20 -1.83 14.32
C TYR A 310 -9.05 -2.75 15.54
N VAL A 311 -9.80 -2.47 16.60
CA VAL A 311 -9.85 -3.33 17.79
C VAL A 311 -10.79 -4.51 17.54
N CYS A 312 -10.24 -5.66 17.18
CA CYS A 312 -11.02 -6.89 17.04
C CYS A 312 -11.34 -7.49 18.43
N ARG A 313 -12.20 -8.52 18.47
CA ARG A 313 -12.59 -9.18 19.73
C ARG A 313 -11.45 -9.89 20.47
N LEU A 314 -10.31 -10.13 19.79
CA LEU A 314 -9.13 -10.76 20.38
C LEU A 314 -8.19 -9.75 21.05
N CYS A 315 -8.34 -8.45 20.74
CA CYS A 315 -7.49 -7.42 21.31
C CYS A 315 -7.72 -7.29 22.82
N LYS A 316 -6.64 -7.29 23.60
CA LYS A 316 -6.65 -7.02 25.03
C LYS A 316 -6.41 -5.53 25.24
N ASN A 317 -6.97 -4.96 26.30
CA ASN A 317 -6.67 -3.59 26.72
C ASN A 317 -5.41 -3.58 27.62
N THR A 318 -4.26 -3.88 27.00
CA THR A 318 -2.97 -3.93 27.68
C THR A 318 -2.42 -2.52 27.92
N TYR A 319 -2.68 -1.62 26.99
CA TYR A 319 -2.25 -0.22 27.01
C TYR A 319 -3.48 0.68 27.16
N PRO A 320 -3.89 1.03 28.40
CA PRO A 320 -5.01 1.95 28.61
C PRO A 320 -4.76 3.26 27.86
N ASP A 321 -5.81 3.81 27.25
CA ASP A 321 -5.77 5.07 26.50
C ASP A 321 -4.93 5.07 25.21
N ASN A 322 -4.42 3.90 24.79
CA ASN A 322 -3.67 3.77 23.54
C ASN A 322 -4.22 2.61 22.69
N GLN A 323 -5.24 2.93 21.86
CA GLN A 323 -5.89 1.94 21.01
C GLN A 323 -4.91 1.30 20.02
N TYR A 324 -4.08 2.11 19.35
CA TYR A 324 -3.19 1.61 18.31
C TYR A 324 -2.11 0.66 18.86
N ALA A 325 -1.59 0.95 20.08
CA ALA A 325 -0.68 0.04 20.78
C ALA A 325 -1.35 -1.32 21.07
N ASN A 326 -2.63 -1.32 21.51
CA ASN A 326 -3.38 -2.56 21.72
C ASN A 326 -3.60 -3.35 20.43
N VAL A 327 -3.80 -2.67 19.29
CA VAL A 327 -3.95 -3.32 17.98
C VAL A 327 -2.64 -3.94 17.54
N PHE A 328 -1.50 -3.24 17.63
CA PHE A 328 -0.18 -3.83 17.32
C PHE A 328 0.14 -5.03 18.20
N ASN A 329 -0.13 -4.94 19.50
CA ASN A 329 0.06 -6.07 20.42
C ASN A 329 -0.83 -7.27 20.07
N CYS A 330 -2.07 -7.00 19.65
CA CYS A 330 -2.99 -8.02 19.17
C CYS A 330 -2.48 -8.69 17.88
N THR A 331 -2.03 -7.91 16.92
CA THR A 331 -1.47 -8.39 15.64
C THR A 331 -0.21 -9.22 15.86
N SER A 332 0.70 -8.78 16.74
CA SER A 332 1.88 -9.55 17.14
C SER A 332 1.51 -10.97 17.56
N ARG A 333 0.54 -11.10 18.47
CA ARG A 333 0.06 -12.39 18.94
C ARG A 333 -0.62 -13.21 17.85
N GLN A 334 -1.52 -12.61 17.06
CA GLN A 334 -2.26 -13.33 16.01
C GLN A 334 -1.34 -13.89 14.92
N VAL A 335 -0.36 -13.11 14.47
CA VAL A 335 0.62 -13.56 13.48
C VAL A 335 1.50 -14.66 14.05
N SER A 336 1.98 -14.52 15.29
CA SER A 336 2.78 -15.55 15.94
C SER A 336 1.97 -16.85 16.11
N GLU A 337 0.73 -16.80 16.56
CA GLU A 337 -0.16 -17.97 16.66
C GLU A 337 -0.43 -18.62 15.30
N PHE A 338 -0.53 -17.82 14.23
CA PHE A 338 -0.68 -18.35 12.88
C PHE A 338 0.61 -19.06 12.41
N VAL A 339 1.78 -18.49 12.66
CA VAL A 339 3.08 -19.11 12.36
C VAL A 339 3.25 -20.42 13.16
N ARG A 340 2.93 -20.43 14.46
CA ARG A 340 2.98 -21.65 15.29
C ARG A 340 2.05 -22.75 14.75
N TRP A 341 0.86 -22.37 14.25
CA TRP A 341 -0.03 -23.33 13.60
C TRP A 341 0.61 -23.89 12.32
N ILE A 342 1.25 -23.05 11.47
CA ILE A 342 1.94 -23.52 10.28
C ILE A 342 3.06 -24.49 10.65
N GLN A 343 3.83 -24.19 11.67
CA GLN A 343 4.93 -25.02 12.15
C GLN A 343 4.50 -26.41 12.59
N ALA A 344 3.26 -26.54 13.05
CA ALA A 344 2.68 -27.82 13.43
C ALA A 344 2.14 -28.65 12.24
N GLN A 345 2.21 -28.15 11.01
CA GLN A 345 1.72 -28.85 9.81
C GLN A 345 2.83 -29.64 9.12
N ASP A 346 2.49 -30.76 8.51
CA ASP A 346 3.45 -31.64 7.79
C ASP A 346 4.17 -30.91 6.66
N PHE A 347 3.50 -29.95 6.00
CA PHE A 347 4.07 -29.18 4.90
C PHE A 347 5.15 -28.18 5.35
N TYR A 348 5.23 -27.85 6.64
CA TYR A 348 6.19 -26.83 7.15
C TYR A 348 7.64 -27.16 6.83
N ASN A 349 8.03 -28.44 6.90
CA ASN A 349 9.40 -28.87 6.59
C ASN A 349 9.88 -28.42 5.19
N ASN A 350 8.95 -28.22 4.25
CA ASN A 350 9.23 -27.77 2.90
C ASN A 350 8.63 -26.40 2.60
N THR A 351 8.54 -25.53 3.59
CA THR A 351 7.91 -24.20 3.47
C THR A 351 8.83 -23.14 4.05
N SER A 352 9.05 -22.07 3.29
CA SER A 352 9.67 -20.84 3.79
C SER A 352 8.60 -19.81 4.09
N ILE A 353 8.72 -19.12 5.23
CA ILE A 353 7.80 -18.05 5.62
C ILE A 353 8.56 -16.73 5.60
N VAL A 354 8.01 -15.72 4.95
CA VAL A 354 8.49 -14.35 4.95
C VAL A 354 7.43 -13.48 5.62
N ILE A 355 7.82 -12.75 6.63
CA ILE A 355 6.98 -11.77 7.32
C ILE A 355 7.65 -10.42 7.14
N SER A 356 6.97 -9.48 6.47
CA SER A 356 7.51 -8.14 6.26
C SER A 356 6.41 -7.11 6.48
N GLY A 357 6.72 -6.07 7.25
CA GLY A 357 5.88 -4.88 7.27
C GLY A 357 5.84 -4.28 5.86
N ASP A 358 4.68 -3.80 5.45
CA ASP A 358 4.58 -3.20 4.12
C ASP A 358 5.23 -1.81 4.09
N HIS A 359 4.88 -0.93 5.01
CA HIS A 359 5.47 0.41 5.12
C HIS A 359 5.37 0.96 6.56
N PRO A 360 6.11 2.02 6.89
CA PRO A 360 5.94 2.73 8.15
C PRO A 360 4.54 3.34 8.27
N THR A 361 3.94 3.29 9.46
CA THR A 361 2.62 3.87 9.68
C THR A 361 2.57 5.35 9.27
N MET A 362 1.44 5.74 8.68
CA MET A 362 1.14 7.14 8.35
C MET A 362 0.52 7.89 9.53
N ASP A 363 0.34 7.23 10.67
CA ASP A 363 -0.12 7.85 11.90
C ASP A 363 1.04 8.61 12.55
N HIS A 364 1.06 9.92 12.31
CA HIS A 364 2.11 10.79 12.82
C HIS A 364 2.02 10.96 14.33
N ASP A 365 0.80 11.01 14.88
CA ASP A 365 0.57 11.26 16.30
C ASP A 365 1.08 10.10 17.15
N PHE A 366 0.89 8.87 16.68
CA PHE A 366 1.42 7.68 17.32
C PHE A 366 2.96 7.64 17.40
N CYS A 367 3.63 8.29 16.48
CA CYS A 367 5.09 8.34 16.39
C CYS A 367 5.71 9.67 16.87
N ASN A 368 4.94 10.57 17.51
CA ASN A 368 5.41 11.89 17.93
C ASN A 368 6.64 11.84 18.85
N ASP A 369 6.72 10.83 19.71
CA ASP A 369 7.82 10.65 20.66
C ASP A 369 9.03 9.90 20.08
N VAL A 370 8.93 9.40 18.85
CA VAL A 370 10.05 8.74 18.16
C VAL A 370 11.10 9.80 17.79
N PRO A 371 12.35 9.65 18.25
CA PRO A 371 13.40 10.63 17.93
C PRO A 371 13.58 10.80 16.41
N LYS A 372 13.68 12.03 15.94
CA LYS A 372 13.90 12.33 14.50
C LYS A 372 15.19 11.69 13.93
N SER A 373 16.15 11.38 14.78
CA SER A 373 17.39 10.68 14.42
C SER A 373 17.20 9.16 14.29
N TYR A 374 16.10 8.59 14.82
CA TYR A 374 15.80 7.18 14.71
C TYR A 374 15.43 6.81 13.27
N GLN A 375 16.05 5.74 12.76
CA GLN A 375 15.71 5.22 11.44
C GLN A 375 14.55 4.25 11.56
N ARG A 376 13.37 4.68 11.15
CA ARG A 376 12.20 3.79 11.06
C ARG A 376 12.45 2.74 9.99
N LYS A 377 12.17 1.48 10.34
CA LYS A 377 12.32 0.30 9.48
C LYS A 377 11.08 -0.58 9.65
N VAL A 378 10.61 -1.23 8.60
CA VAL A 378 9.53 -2.20 8.71
C VAL A 378 10.02 -3.46 9.41
N TYR A 379 9.13 -4.18 10.08
CA TYR A 379 9.43 -5.49 10.62
C TYR A 379 9.78 -6.45 9.48
N THR A 380 10.82 -7.26 9.64
CA THR A 380 11.22 -8.26 8.64
C THR A 380 11.70 -9.52 9.36
N CYS A 381 11.20 -10.69 8.93
CA CYS A 381 11.60 -11.97 9.52
C CYS A 381 11.43 -13.10 8.49
N TYR A 382 12.51 -13.83 8.25
CA TYR A 382 12.54 -15.02 7.40
C TYR A 382 12.62 -16.28 8.26
N LEU A 383 11.63 -17.17 8.16
CA LEU A 383 11.56 -18.41 8.91
C LEU A 383 11.74 -19.62 8.00
N ASN A 384 12.48 -20.61 8.48
CA ASN A 384 12.73 -21.86 7.76
C ASN A 384 13.26 -21.63 6.33
N ALA A 385 14.10 -20.62 6.13
CA ALA A 385 14.74 -20.36 4.84
C ALA A 385 15.69 -21.51 4.45
N ALA A 386 15.71 -21.86 3.15
CA ALA A 386 16.67 -22.83 2.62
C ALA A 386 18.11 -22.29 2.63
N ALA A 387 18.25 -20.99 2.31
CA ALA A 387 19.53 -20.30 2.37
C ALA A 387 19.97 -20.03 3.82
N LYS A 388 21.28 -19.99 4.02
CA LYS A 388 21.90 -19.59 5.29
C LYS A 388 22.70 -18.32 5.08
N VAL A 389 22.68 -17.43 6.05
CA VAL A 389 23.50 -16.21 6.03
C VAL A 389 24.98 -16.57 5.95
N LYS A 390 25.65 -16.11 4.89
CA LYS A 390 27.09 -16.35 4.68
C LYS A 390 27.94 -15.57 5.67
N GLU A 391 27.53 -14.35 6.01
CA GLU A 391 28.23 -13.47 6.93
C GLU A 391 27.26 -12.87 7.95
N LYS A 392 27.44 -13.22 9.23
CA LYS A 392 26.61 -12.66 10.32
C LYS A 392 27.09 -11.27 10.70
N LYS A 393 26.53 -10.27 10.03
CA LYS A 393 26.72 -8.84 10.33
C LYS A 393 25.38 -8.12 10.26
N GLU A 394 25.27 -6.98 10.95
CA GLU A 394 24.13 -6.10 10.75
C GLU A 394 24.14 -5.56 9.32
N ARG A 395 23.05 -5.80 8.58
CA ARG A 395 22.88 -5.34 7.21
C ARG A 395 22.12 -4.01 7.18
N VAL A 396 22.49 -3.15 6.25
CA VAL A 396 21.71 -1.96 5.93
C VAL A 396 21.04 -2.18 4.59
N TYR A 397 19.71 -2.38 4.61
CA TYR A 397 18.97 -2.82 3.44
C TYR A 397 17.61 -2.14 3.33
N THR A 398 17.04 -2.20 2.15
CA THR A 398 15.72 -1.67 1.82
C THR A 398 14.72 -2.81 1.59
N THR A 399 13.45 -2.48 1.53
CA THR A 399 12.40 -3.45 1.17
C THR A 399 12.50 -3.96 -0.28
N PHE A 400 13.36 -3.38 -1.13
CA PHE A 400 13.67 -3.91 -2.47
C PHE A 400 14.52 -5.17 -2.40
N ASP A 401 15.32 -5.31 -1.35
CA ASP A 401 16.18 -6.47 -1.12
C ASP A 401 15.37 -7.73 -0.77
N ASP A 402 14.12 -7.59 -0.34
CA ASP A 402 13.21 -8.71 -0.07
C ASP A 402 12.95 -9.57 -1.32
N PHE A 403 12.97 -8.98 -2.53
CA PHE A 403 12.70 -9.72 -3.77
C PHE A 403 13.72 -10.86 -4.01
N PRO A 404 15.03 -10.61 -4.21
CA PRO A 404 15.99 -11.70 -4.38
C PRO A 404 16.16 -12.54 -3.10
N THR A 405 16.01 -11.94 -1.92
CA THR A 405 16.15 -12.65 -0.63
C THR A 405 15.03 -13.68 -0.46
N THR A 406 13.78 -13.38 -0.87
CA THR A 406 12.68 -14.34 -0.86
C THR A 406 12.94 -15.54 -1.77
N LEU A 407 13.45 -15.30 -2.98
CA LEU A 407 13.84 -16.41 -3.88
C LEU A 407 14.95 -17.26 -3.28
N SER A 408 15.96 -16.64 -2.69
CA SER A 408 17.02 -17.35 -1.99
C SER A 408 16.50 -18.14 -0.77
N ALA A 409 15.53 -17.60 -0.03
CA ALA A 409 14.85 -18.33 1.05
C ALA A 409 14.11 -19.58 0.56
N LEU A 410 13.69 -19.62 -0.70
CA LEU A 410 13.14 -20.81 -1.36
C LEU A 410 14.21 -21.78 -1.86
N GLY A 411 15.49 -21.44 -1.75
CA GLY A 411 16.61 -22.23 -2.23
C GLY A 411 16.98 -21.98 -3.68
N VAL A 412 16.51 -20.88 -4.26
CA VAL A 412 16.87 -20.49 -5.62
C VAL A 412 18.28 -19.91 -5.64
N GLU A 413 19.13 -20.42 -6.53
CA GLU A 413 20.44 -19.84 -6.79
C GLU A 413 20.28 -18.67 -7.78
N ILE A 414 20.82 -17.52 -7.40
CA ILE A 414 20.74 -16.28 -8.16
C ILE A 414 22.14 -15.86 -8.59
N PRO A 415 22.55 -16.11 -9.83
CA PRO A 415 23.84 -15.64 -10.34
C PRO A 415 24.00 -14.13 -10.18
N GLY A 416 25.06 -13.69 -9.48
CA GLY A 416 25.30 -12.28 -9.18
C GLY A 416 24.50 -11.73 -8.00
N GLU A 417 23.69 -12.56 -7.34
CA GLU A 417 23.00 -12.28 -6.06
C GLU A 417 22.07 -11.05 -6.06
N ARG A 418 21.67 -10.57 -7.25
CA ARG A 418 20.85 -9.34 -7.38
C ARG A 418 19.72 -9.50 -8.40
N LEU A 419 18.55 -8.93 -8.08
CA LEU A 419 17.39 -8.79 -8.97
C LEU A 419 16.68 -7.45 -8.67
N GLY A 420 16.20 -6.77 -9.71
CA GLY A 420 15.70 -5.42 -9.54
C GLY A 420 16.81 -4.48 -9.03
N LEU A 421 16.52 -3.70 -8.01
CA LEU A 421 17.51 -2.95 -7.22
C LEU A 421 17.98 -3.73 -5.99
N GLY A 422 17.33 -4.86 -5.69
CA GLY A 422 17.59 -5.65 -4.48
C GLY A 422 18.83 -6.53 -4.59
N THR A 423 19.42 -6.82 -3.43
CA THR A 423 20.52 -7.77 -3.21
C THR A 423 20.05 -8.88 -2.30
N ASN A 424 20.40 -10.12 -2.58
CA ASN A 424 20.13 -11.27 -1.71
C ASN A 424 20.88 -11.11 -0.37
N LEU A 425 20.14 -10.90 0.70
CA LEU A 425 20.72 -10.64 2.02
C LEU A 425 21.41 -11.85 2.64
N PHE A 426 21.11 -13.07 2.20
CA PHE A 426 21.83 -14.28 2.61
C PHE A 426 23.24 -14.36 2.00
N SER A 427 23.52 -13.66 0.89
CA SER A 427 24.74 -13.80 0.11
C SER A 427 25.97 -13.15 0.73
N GLY A 428 25.83 -12.13 1.53
CA GLY A 428 26.94 -11.29 2.01
C GLY A 428 27.37 -10.18 1.03
N GLU A 429 26.83 -10.15 -0.21
CA GLU A 429 27.07 -9.07 -1.18
C GLU A 429 26.49 -7.74 -0.67
N GLU A 430 27.15 -6.63 -0.99
CA GLU A 430 26.71 -5.30 -0.58
C GLU A 430 25.34 -4.94 -1.19
N THR A 431 24.42 -4.41 -0.38
CA THR A 431 23.20 -3.77 -0.86
C THR A 431 23.52 -2.41 -1.51
N LEU A 432 22.58 -1.86 -2.28
CA LEU A 432 22.74 -0.50 -2.80
C LEU A 432 22.84 0.53 -1.68
N THR A 433 22.12 0.31 -0.58
CA THR A 433 22.16 1.18 0.59
C THR A 433 23.52 1.12 1.31
N GLU A 434 24.13 -0.06 1.41
CA GLU A 434 25.49 -0.21 1.95
C GLU A 434 26.52 0.47 1.04
N LYS A 435 26.37 0.33 -0.28
CA LYS A 435 27.29 0.88 -1.28
C LYS A 435 27.22 2.40 -1.42
N TYR A 436 26.04 2.96 -1.55
CA TYR A 436 25.83 4.39 -1.85
C TYR A 436 25.47 5.23 -0.63
N GLY A 437 25.03 4.58 0.45
CA GLY A 437 24.47 5.22 1.62
C GLY A 437 23.01 5.63 1.42
N LYS A 438 22.18 5.41 2.45
CA LYS A 438 20.74 5.66 2.45
C LYS A 438 20.34 7.04 1.93
N LYS A 439 21.09 8.09 2.32
CA LYS A 439 20.74 9.47 1.97
C LYS A 439 20.85 9.73 0.47
N GLU A 440 21.90 9.22 -0.15
CA GLU A 440 22.11 9.40 -1.60
C GLU A 440 21.15 8.53 -2.40
N GLU A 441 20.98 7.26 -2.01
CA GLU A 441 20.00 6.38 -2.64
C GLU A 441 18.59 6.97 -2.60
N LYS A 442 18.13 7.43 -1.41
CA LYS A 442 16.84 8.09 -1.27
C LYS A 442 16.71 9.29 -2.20
N LYS A 443 17.71 10.17 -2.24
CA LYS A 443 17.72 11.37 -3.08
C LYS A 443 17.64 11.02 -4.58
N GLU A 444 18.34 9.99 -5.02
CA GLU A 444 18.29 9.54 -6.41
C GLU A 444 16.94 8.88 -6.76
N LEU A 445 16.37 8.12 -5.82
CA LEU A 445 15.04 7.52 -5.98
C LEU A 445 13.91 8.56 -5.93
N GLU A 446 14.09 9.73 -5.35
CA GLU A 446 13.09 10.81 -5.39
C GLU A 446 12.99 11.47 -6.77
N LYS A 447 14.07 11.50 -7.55
CA LYS A 447 14.09 12.12 -8.87
C LYS A 447 13.24 11.35 -9.88
N ARG A 448 12.84 12.03 -10.96
CA ARG A 448 12.17 11.40 -12.10
C ARG A 448 13.09 10.33 -12.74
N SER A 449 12.51 9.21 -13.13
CA SER A 449 13.19 8.15 -13.84
C SER A 449 12.48 7.86 -15.16
N ASP A 450 13.12 8.21 -16.28
CA ASP A 450 12.59 7.91 -17.61
C ASP A 450 12.58 6.38 -17.86
N PHE A 451 13.46 5.64 -17.19
CA PHE A 451 13.47 4.19 -17.23
C PHE A 451 12.18 3.61 -16.61
N MET A 452 11.78 4.08 -15.41
CA MET A 452 10.53 3.63 -14.77
C MET A 452 9.28 4.03 -15.59
N ILE A 453 9.31 5.20 -16.24
CA ILE A 453 8.23 5.62 -17.14
C ILE A 453 8.10 4.65 -18.32
N LYS A 454 9.23 4.20 -18.91
CA LYS A 454 9.23 3.20 -19.99
C LYS A 454 8.71 1.85 -19.52
N LEU A 455 9.14 1.39 -18.33
CA LEU A 455 8.66 0.12 -17.75
C LEU A 455 7.15 0.12 -17.46
N GLY A 456 6.59 1.26 -17.09
CA GLY A 456 5.15 1.42 -16.85
C GLY A 456 4.35 1.78 -18.11
N ALA A 457 5.00 2.01 -19.26
CA ALA A 457 4.30 2.39 -20.47
C ALA A 457 3.53 1.20 -21.05
N ILE A 458 2.23 1.38 -21.19
CA ILE A 458 1.36 0.48 -21.95
C ILE A 458 1.43 0.91 -23.40
N ASP A 459 1.73 -0.01 -24.30
CA ASP A 459 1.67 0.26 -25.73
C ASP A 459 0.23 0.66 -26.10
N LYS A 460 0.05 1.90 -26.55
CA LYS A 460 -1.28 2.45 -26.85
C LYS A 460 -2.02 1.64 -27.90
N ASP A 461 -1.31 1.02 -28.85
CA ASP A 461 -1.93 0.22 -29.91
C ASP A 461 -2.41 -1.14 -29.38
N SER A 462 -1.69 -1.76 -28.45
CA SER A 462 -2.13 -2.99 -27.80
C SER A 462 -3.27 -2.72 -26.82
N ALA A 463 -3.24 -1.62 -26.06
CA ALA A 463 -4.29 -1.19 -25.17
C ALA A 463 -5.61 -0.90 -25.92
N PHE A 464 -5.54 -0.30 -27.10
CA PHE A 464 -6.71 -0.03 -27.92
C PHE A 464 -7.36 -1.33 -28.43
N LYS A 465 -6.56 -2.27 -28.92
CA LYS A 465 -7.06 -3.61 -29.37
C LYS A 465 -7.69 -4.40 -28.24
N GLN A 466 -7.06 -4.44 -27.07
CA GLN A 466 -7.61 -5.15 -25.90
C GLN A 466 -8.89 -4.51 -25.37
N LYS A 467 -9.01 -3.18 -25.44
CA LYS A 467 -10.25 -2.49 -25.08
C LYS A 467 -11.39 -2.86 -26.02
N GLU A 468 -11.14 -2.89 -27.32
CA GLU A 468 -12.12 -3.34 -28.32
C GLU A 468 -12.53 -4.80 -28.10
N GLU A 469 -11.58 -5.70 -27.82
CA GLU A 469 -11.88 -7.10 -27.51
C GLU A 469 -12.70 -7.27 -26.23
N LYS A 470 -12.40 -6.50 -25.17
CA LYS A 470 -13.20 -6.50 -23.94
C LYS A 470 -14.63 -5.95 -24.15
N GLU A 471 -14.76 -4.91 -24.95
CA GLU A 471 -16.09 -4.37 -25.29
C GLU A 471 -16.90 -5.36 -26.15
N GLN A 472 -16.25 -6.04 -27.09
CA GLN A 472 -16.88 -7.11 -27.89
C GLN A 472 -17.30 -8.29 -27.03
N LYS A 473 -16.46 -8.78 -26.10
CA LYS A 473 -16.82 -9.84 -25.15
C LYS A 473 -17.99 -9.44 -24.26
N LYS A 474 -17.99 -8.22 -23.71
CA LYS A 474 -19.12 -7.72 -22.91
C LYS A 474 -20.42 -7.63 -23.71
N LYS A 475 -20.33 -7.31 -25.00
CA LYS A 475 -21.49 -7.24 -25.89
C LYS A 475 -22.02 -8.65 -26.18
N GLN A 476 -21.15 -9.61 -26.46
CA GLN A 476 -21.51 -11.02 -26.65
C GLN A 476 -22.13 -11.64 -25.41
N GLU A 477 -21.58 -11.37 -24.20
CA GLU A 477 -22.16 -11.84 -22.95
C GLU A 477 -23.55 -11.25 -22.66
N LYS A 478 -23.78 -9.98 -23.03
CA LYS A 478 -25.11 -9.37 -22.91
C LYS A 478 -26.11 -9.98 -23.89
N GLU A 479 -25.71 -10.19 -25.14
CA GLU A 479 -26.55 -10.84 -26.17
C GLU A 479 -26.87 -12.29 -25.78
N GLN A 480 -25.89 -13.03 -25.23
CA GLN A 480 -26.11 -14.38 -24.74
C GLN A 480 -27.09 -14.44 -23.55
N LYS A 481 -26.94 -13.48 -22.61
CA LYS A 481 -27.87 -13.36 -21.47
C LYS A 481 -29.30 -12.99 -21.93
N GLN A 482 -29.44 -12.16 -22.95
CA GLN A 482 -30.75 -11.85 -23.53
C GLN A 482 -31.36 -13.04 -24.21
N LYS A 483 -30.63 -13.78 -25.06
CA LYS A 483 -31.10 -15.02 -25.67
C LYS A 483 -31.55 -16.08 -24.67
N ASN A 484 -30.75 -16.30 -23.64
CA ASN A 484 -31.08 -17.23 -22.55
C ASN A 484 -32.33 -16.80 -21.76
N ALA A 485 -32.58 -15.48 -21.64
CA ALA A 485 -33.77 -14.97 -21.00
C ALA A 485 -35.02 -15.09 -21.87
N GLU A 486 -34.89 -14.96 -23.19
CA GLU A 486 -35.95 -15.17 -24.17
C GLU A 486 -36.34 -16.65 -24.29
N GLU A 487 -35.36 -17.57 -24.37
CA GLU A 487 -35.60 -19.01 -24.36
C GLU A 487 -36.30 -19.46 -23.06
N LYS A 488 -35.93 -18.90 -21.91
CA LYS A 488 -36.63 -19.19 -20.64
C LYS A 488 -38.09 -18.72 -20.66
N LYS A 489 -38.38 -17.56 -21.28
CA LYS A 489 -39.78 -17.08 -21.44
C LYS A 489 -40.59 -17.96 -22.37
N GLN A 490 -40.03 -18.35 -23.52
CA GLN A 490 -40.69 -19.26 -24.47
C GLN A 490 -41.00 -20.61 -23.84
N ASN A 491 -40.05 -21.22 -23.15
CA ASN A 491 -40.27 -22.48 -22.43
C ASN A 491 -41.29 -22.39 -21.29
N GLN A 492 -41.46 -21.21 -20.68
CA GLN A 492 -42.51 -20.98 -19.67
C GLN A 492 -43.88 -20.77 -20.31
N GLU A 493 -43.98 -20.22 -21.51
CA GLU A 493 -45.21 -20.06 -22.26
C GLU A 493 -45.68 -21.40 -22.84
N GLU A 494 -44.80 -22.20 -23.40
CA GLU A 494 -45.11 -23.57 -23.86
C GLU A 494 -45.58 -24.47 -22.73
N THR A 495 -44.95 -24.36 -21.53
CA THR A 495 -45.37 -25.15 -20.36
C THR A 495 -46.73 -24.72 -19.81
N LYS A 496 -47.14 -23.46 -20.05
CA LYS A 496 -48.48 -22.97 -19.69
C LYS A 496 -49.53 -23.38 -20.73
N SER A 497 -49.20 -23.43 -22.02
CA SER A 497 -50.12 -23.84 -23.06
C SER A 497 -50.46 -25.35 -22.97
N THR A 498 -49.46 -26.19 -22.69
CA THR A 498 -49.66 -27.65 -22.51
C THR A 498 -50.43 -28.01 -21.22
N LYS A 499 -50.41 -27.17 -20.19
CA LYS A 499 -51.27 -27.33 -19.00
C LYS A 499 -52.69 -26.81 -19.17
N GLY A 500 -52.93 -25.95 -20.16
CA GLY A 500 -54.28 -25.48 -20.51
C GLY A 500 -55.10 -26.47 -21.31
N GLU A 501 -54.48 -27.33 -22.14
CA GLU A 501 -55.18 -28.33 -22.96
C GLU A 501 -55.53 -29.62 -22.20
N SER A 502 -54.85 -29.97 -21.13
CA SER A 502 -55.16 -31.15 -20.32
C SER A 502 -56.30 -30.95 -19.31
N GLY A 503 -56.85 -29.72 -19.19
CA GLY A 503 -57.97 -29.39 -18.27
C GLY A 503 -59.37 -29.52 -18.87
N ASN A 504 -59.51 -29.74 -20.19
CA ASN A 504 -60.80 -29.74 -20.88
C ASN A 504 -61.31 -31.09 -21.35
N ALA A 505 -60.69 -32.19 -20.90
CA ALA A 505 -61.08 -33.57 -21.25
C ALA A 505 -61.68 -34.37 -20.07
N LYS A 506 -62.38 -33.70 -19.14
CA LYS A 506 -63.22 -34.35 -18.12
C LYS A 506 -64.43 -33.45 -17.80
N LYS A 507 -65.41 -33.48 -18.65
CA LYS A 507 -66.84 -33.32 -18.28
C LYS A 507 -67.72 -34.14 -19.23
#